data_0e10fe7857f5645ca6b66a980507e9dc
#
_entry.id   0e10fe7857f5645ca6b66a980507e9dc
#
_cell.length_a   1.000
_cell.length_b   1.000
_cell.length_c   1.000
_cell.angle_alpha   90.00
_cell.angle_beta   90.00
_cell.angle_gamma   90.00
#
_symmetry.space_group_name_H-M   'P 1'
#
loop_
_entity.id
_entity.type
_entity.pdbx_description
1 polymer ?
#
loop_
_entity_poly.entity_id
_entity_poly.type
_entity_poly.pdbx_seq_one_letter_code
_entity_poly.pdbx_strand_id
1 'polypeptide(L)'
;MPPLMRLTAITLDCADPQALAAFYARATGFEAHPGSDTDFAGLTREDGLFLGFQRVDGYRAPQWPDPSLPQQSHLDFTVDDLDEAETVLLELGAGRPEYQPGGDRWRVLTDPAGHPFCLTLV
;
A
#
# COMPACT_ATOMS: atom_id res chain seq x y z
N MET A 1 -12.88 -30.36 -4.76
CA MET A 1 -13.10 -29.86 -3.38
C MET A 1 -13.21 -28.35 -3.41
N PRO A 2 -14.23 -27.78 -2.80
CA PRO A 2 -14.29 -26.31 -2.71
C PRO A 2 -13.16 -25.77 -1.81
N PRO A 3 -12.71 -24.55 -2.08
CA PRO A 3 -11.68 -23.94 -1.23
C PRO A 3 -12.18 -23.73 0.20
N LEU A 4 -11.26 -23.90 1.15
CA LEU A 4 -11.56 -23.70 2.58
C LEU A 4 -11.50 -22.23 3.00
N MET A 5 -10.76 -21.39 2.28
CA MET A 5 -10.52 -20.01 2.64
C MET A 5 -10.76 -19.08 1.48
N ARG A 6 -11.24 -17.88 1.80
CA ARG A 6 -11.32 -16.76 0.83
C ARG A 6 -10.55 -15.59 1.41
N LEU A 7 -9.76 -14.94 0.58
CA LEU A 7 -9.07 -13.73 1.01
C LEU A 7 -10.11 -12.61 1.14
N THR A 8 -10.30 -12.13 2.36
CA THR A 8 -11.30 -11.10 2.67
C THR A 8 -10.67 -9.72 2.83
N ALA A 9 -9.50 -9.66 3.44
CA ALA A 9 -8.87 -8.39 3.77
C ALA A 9 -7.35 -8.53 3.77
N ILE A 10 -6.70 -7.40 3.50
CA ILE A 10 -5.27 -7.22 3.72
C ILE A 10 -5.16 -6.04 4.66
N THR A 11 -4.44 -6.19 5.77
CA THR A 11 -4.29 -5.12 6.75
C THR A 11 -2.81 -4.74 6.89
N LEU A 12 -2.54 -3.44 6.79
CA LEU A 12 -1.20 -2.87 6.96
C LEU A 12 -1.11 -2.15 8.29
N ASP A 13 -0.01 -2.34 9.00
CA ASP A 13 0.26 -1.59 10.22
C ASP A 13 0.76 -0.19 9.88
N CYS A 14 0.45 0.78 10.74
CA CYS A 14 0.87 2.16 10.51
C CYS A 14 0.77 3.00 11.78
N ALA A 15 1.27 4.21 11.73
CA ALA A 15 1.09 5.18 12.81
C ALA A 15 -0.21 5.97 12.67
N ASP A 16 -0.64 6.27 11.44
CA ASP A 16 -1.82 7.09 11.16
C ASP A 16 -2.71 6.42 10.11
N PRO A 17 -3.70 5.61 10.53
CA PRO A 17 -4.57 4.91 9.61
C PRO A 17 -5.33 5.80 8.63
N GLN A 18 -5.80 6.95 9.10
CA GLN A 18 -6.61 7.85 8.25
C GLN A 18 -5.76 8.47 7.14
N ALA A 19 -4.52 8.84 7.43
CA ALA A 19 -3.61 9.36 6.41
C ALA A 19 -3.26 8.31 5.38
N LEU A 20 -3.01 7.08 5.84
CA LEU A 20 -2.68 5.98 4.93
C LEU A 20 -3.89 5.60 4.07
N ALA A 21 -5.08 5.55 4.66
CA ALA A 21 -6.31 5.31 3.91
C ALA A 21 -6.56 6.40 2.86
N ALA A 22 -6.32 7.66 3.20
CA ALA A 22 -6.49 8.77 2.25
C ALA A 22 -5.54 8.63 1.05
N PHE A 23 -4.30 8.24 1.29
CA PHE A 23 -3.34 8.00 0.21
C PHE A 23 -3.85 6.92 -0.75
N TYR A 24 -4.20 5.76 -0.22
CA TYR A 24 -4.64 4.65 -1.07
C TYR A 24 -6.00 4.90 -1.70
N ALA A 25 -6.90 5.64 -1.04
CA ALA A 25 -8.18 6.01 -1.65
C ALA A 25 -7.97 6.86 -2.92
N ARG A 26 -7.06 7.81 -2.85
CA ARG A 26 -6.74 8.65 -4.02
C ARG A 26 -6.03 7.87 -5.11
N ALA A 27 -5.14 6.97 -4.72
CA ALA A 27 -4.37 6.18 -5.67
C ALA A 27 -5.20 5.13 -6.39
N THR A 28 -6.17 4.52 -5.71
CA THR A 28 -6.91 3.37 -6.22
C THR A 28 -8.35 3.67 -6.59
N GLY A 29 -8.95 4.70 -6.01
CA GLY A 29 -10.38 4.96 -6.13
C GLY A 29 -11.25 4.05 -5.28
N PHE A 30 -10.67 3.25 -4.39
CA PHE A 30 -11.45 2.39 -3.49
C PHE A 30 -12.27 3.25 -2.54
N GLU A 31 -13.45 2.76 -2.16
CA GLU A 31 -14.35 3.48 -1.29
C GLU A 31 -13.92 3.43 0.17
N ALA A 32 -14.04 4.57 0.86
CA ALA A 32 -13.71 4.65 2.28
C ALA A 32 -14.73 3.85 3.11
N HIS A 33 -14.21 3.11 4.08
CA HIS A 33 -15.04 2.40 5.05
C HIS A 33 -15.63 3.39 6.06
N PRO A 34 -16.96 3.46 6.21
CA PRO A 34 -17.58 4.48 7.06
C PRO A 34 -17.29 4.33 8.56
N GLY A 35 -16.87 3.16 9.02
CA GLY A 35 -16.45 2.93 10.41
C GLY A 35 -15.01 3.29 10.71
N SER A 36 -14.32 3.97 9.80
CA SER A 36 -12.91 4.34 10.00
C SER A 36 -12.75 5.38 11.09
N ASP A 37 -11.71 5.21 11.92
CA ASP A 37 -11.36 6.15 12.99
C ASP A 37 -9.84 6.24 13.14
N THR A 38 -9.36 6.79 14.26
CA THR A 38 -7.93 6.99 14.48
C THR A 38 -7.17 5.70 14.79
N ASP A 39 -7.85 4.64 15.16
CA ASP A 39 -7.24 3.34 15.48
C ASP A 39 -7.25 2.38 14.30
N PHE A 40 -8.25 2.50 13.44
CA PHE A 40 -8.40 1.63 12.29
C PHE A 40 -9.17 2.34 11.19
N ALA A 41 -8.64 2.28 9.98
CA ALA A 41 -9.30 2.81 8.79
C ALA A 41 -9.28 1.75 7.70
N GLY A 42 -10.15 1.88 6.73
CA GLY A 42 -10.20 0.90 5.67
C GLY A 42 -10.81 1.41 4.39
N LEU A 43 -10.59 0.65 3.34
CA LEU A 43 -11.13 0.88 2.00
C LEU A 43 -11.72 -0.41 1.49
N THR A 44 -12.75 -0.30 0.67
CA THR A 44 -13.38 -1.46 0.05
C THR A 44 -13.24 -1.39 -1.45
N ARG A 45 -12.71 -2.45 -2.05
CA ARG A 45 -12.67 -2.61 -3.50
C ARG A 45 -14.04 -3.07 -3.99
N GLU A 46 -14.34 -2.81 -5.26
CA GLU A 46 -15.64 -3.11 -5.86
C GLU A 46 -16.07 -4.56 -5.67
N ASP A 47 -15.12 -5.51 -5.70
CA ASP A 47 -15.40 -6.94 -5.51
C ASP A 47 -15.51 -7.37 -4.04
N GLY A 48 -15.39 -6.42 -3.11
CA GLY A 48 -15.52 -6.68 -1.68
C GLY A 48 -14.22 -6.88 -0.93
N LEU A 49 -13.07 -6.95 -1.61
CA LEU A 49 -11.79 -7.04 -0.91
C LEU A 49 -11.58 -5.78 -0.06
N PHE A 50 -11.22 -5.99 1.20
CA PHE A 50 -11.01 -4.91 2.15
C PHE A 50 -9.52 -4.65 2.34
N LEU A 51 -9.11 -3.39 2.25
CA LEU A 51 -7.76 -2.97 2.55
C LEU A 51 -7.82 -2.16 3.85
N GLY A 52 -7.26 -2.72 4.92
CA GLY A 52 -7.31 -2.12 6.24
C GLY A 52 -5.98 -1.52 6.67
N PHE A 53 -6.07 -0.54 7.56
CA PHE A 53 -4.91 0.17 8.10
C PHE A 53 -5.09 0.26 9.61
N GLN A 54 -4.19 -0.40 10.35
CA GLN A 54 -4.30 -0.55 11.79
C GLN A 54 -3.21 0.26 12.49
N ARG A 55 -3.61 1.09 13.44
CA ARG A 55 -2.65 1.84 14.25
C ARG A 55 -1.89 0.88 15.18
N VAL A 56 -0.58 1.01 15.19
CA VAL A 56 0.30 0.25 16.07
C VAL A 56 1.14 1.24 16.86
N ASP A 57 1.08 1.15 18.19
CA ASP A 57 1.91 2.00 19.04
C ASP A 57 3.38 1.65 18.83
N GLY A 58 4.21 2.68 18.69
CA GLY A 58 5.62 2.45 18.42
C GLY A 58 5.91 1.90 17.02
N TYR A 59 5.00 2.10 16.08
CA TYR A 59 5.17 1.61 14.71
C TYR A 59 6.52 2.03 14.13
N ARG A 60 7.21 1.07 13.51
CA ARG A 60 8.47 1.30 12.79
C ARG A 60 8.31 0.84 11.36
N ALA A 61 8.52 1.76 10.43
CA ALA A 61 8.43 1.44 9.00
C ALA A 61 9.48 0.40 8.61
N PRO A 62 9.14 -0.53 7.70
CA PRO A 62 10.16 -1.39 7.10
C PRO A 62 11.17 -0.54 6.34
N GLN A 63 12.42 -0.99 6.28
CA GLN A 63 13.49 -0.27 5.60
C GLN A 63 14.07 -1.12 4.49
N TRP A 64 13.19 -1.55 3.60
CA TRP A 64 13.60 -2.32 2.46
C TRP A 64 14.62 -1.55 1.60
N PRO A 65 15.71 -2.18 1.12
CA PRO A 65 16.00 -3.60 1.25
C PRO A 65 16.85 -4.01 2.46
N ASP A 66 16.91 -3.18 3.51
CA ASP A 66 17.71 -3.47 4.71
C ASP A 66 17.09 -4.67 5.47
N PRO A 67 17.84 -5.78 5.65
CA PRO A 67 17.29 -6.95 6.33
C PRO A 67 17.06 -6.77 7.82
N SER A 68 17.56 -5.70 8.44
CA SER A 68 17.34 -5.44 9.87
C SER A 68 15.92 -4.98 10.18
N LEU A 69 15.24 -4.36 9.19
CA LEU A 69 13.84 -3.97 9.28
C LEU A 69 13.14 -4.38 7.98
N PRO A 70 12.96 -5.69 7.73
CA PRO A 70 12.45 -6.17 6.45
C PRO A 70 10.97 -5.88 6.28
N GLN A 71 10.55 -5.75 5.03
CA GLN A 71 9.12 -5.83 4.73
C GLN A 71 8.65 -7.27 5.00
N GLN A 72 7.43 -7.41 5.52
CA GLN A 72 6.82 -8.72 5.71
C GLN A 72 6.04 -9.16 4.46
N SER A 73 5.52 -8.20 3.74
CA SER A 73 4.78 -8.40 2.49
C SER A 73 4.74 -7.07 1.75
N HIS A 74 4.32 -7.09 0.50
CA HIS A 74 4.08 -5.86 -0.24
C HIS A 74 2.91 -6.06 -1.19
N LEU A 75 2.33 -4.95 -1.62
CA LEU A 75 1.26 -4.95 -2.60
C LEU A 75 1.85 -4.68 -3.98
N ASP A 76 1.23 -5.23 -5.00
CA ASP A 76 1.58 -4.98 -6.39
C ASP A 76 0.37 -4.37 -7.09
N PHE A 77 0.61 -3.30 -7.82
CA PHE A 77 -0.43 -2.60 -8.59
C PHE A 77 -0.03 -2.55 -10.05
N THR A 78 -1.00 -2.71 -10.93
CA THR A 78 -0.79 -2.56 -12.37
C THR A 78 -1.09 -1.13 -12.78
N VAL A 79 -0.22 -0.56 -13.60
CA VAL A 79 -0.37 0.80 -14.13
C VAL A 79 -0.13 0.79 -15.63
N ASP A 80 -0.62 1.82 -16.30
CA ASP A 80 -0.44 1.95 -17.76
C ASP A 80 0.93 2.53 -18.13
N ASP A 81 1.48 3.39 -17.27
CA ASP A 81 2.75 4.08 -17.49
C ASP A 81 3.47 4.25 -16.15
N LEU A 82 4.67 3.70 -16.04
CA LEU A 82 5.43 3.73 -14.78
C LEU A 82 5.82 5.15 -14.38
N ASP A 83 6.31 5.95 -15.31
CA ASP A 83 6.79 7.30 -14.99
C ASP A 83 5.64 8.23 -14.61
N GLU A 84 4.53 8.16 -15.33
CA GLU A 84 3.34 8.95 -15.02
C GLU A 84 2.77 8.57 -13.66
N ALA A 85 2.63 7.27 -13.39
CA ALA A 85 2.12 6.79 -12.11
C ALA A 85 3.03 7.22 -10.96
N GLU A 86 4.34 7.11 -11.13
CA GLU A 86 5.30 7.54 -10.11
C GLU A 86 5.13 9.03 -9.81
N THR A 87 5.03 9.87 -10.84
CA THR A 87 4.88 11.32 -10.66
C THR A 87 3.64 11.65 -9.82
N VAL A 88 2.50 11.05 -10.16
CA VAL A 88 1.25 11.28 -9.43
C VAL A 88 1.35 10.78 -7.99
N LEU A 89 1.88 9.58 -7.80
CA LEU A 89 1.97 8.97 -6.47
C LEU A 89 2.92 9.73 -5.55
N LEU A 90 4.02 10.26 -6.07
CA LEU A 90 4.91 11.12 -5.29
C LEU A 90 4.20 12.39 -4.84
N GLU A 91 3.37 12.98 -5.69
CA GLU A 91 2.56 14.15 -5.32
C GLU A 91 1.56 13.81 -4.21
N LEU A 92 1.06 12.57 -4.17
CA LEU A 92 0.13 12.10 -3.15
C LEU A 92 0.81 11.74 -1.82
N GLY A 93 2.14 11.69 -1.78
CA GLY A 93 2.88 11.41 -0.55
C GLY A 93 3.71 10.14 -0.54
N ALA A 94 3.80 9.45 -1.68
CA ALA A 94 4.67 8.27 -1.79
C ALA A 94 6.15 8.68 -1.73
N GLY A 95 6.99 7.75 -1.28
CA GLY A 95 8.43 7.87 -1.36
C GLY A 95 9.01 7.00 -2.48
N ARG A 96 10.23 7.31 -2.90
CA ARG A 96 10.91 6.53 -3.92
C ARG A 96 12.25 6.03 -3.38
N PRO A 97 12.38 4.72 -3.09
CA PRO A 97 13.68 4.14 -2.73
C PRO A 97 14.69 4.29 -3.86
N GLU A 98 15.95 4.48 -3.50
CA GLU A 98 17.04 4.56 -4.47
C GLU A 98 17.21 3.24 -5.22
N TYR A 99 17.14 2.14 -4.51
CA TYR A 99 17.31 0.82 -5.09
C TYR A 99 16.08 0.44 -5.90
N GLN A 100 16.26 0.27 -7.21
CA GLN A 100 15.19 -0.06 -8.16
C GLN A 100 15.59 -1.29 -8.98
N PRO A 101 15.39 -2.49 -8.42
CA PRO A 101 15.84 -3.72 -9.08
C PRO A 101 15.08 -4.07 -10.37
N GLY A 102 13.88 -3.49 -10.54
CA GLY A 102 13.04 -3.82 -11.69
C GLY A 102 13.41 -3.13 -13.00
N GLY A 103 14.25 -2.09 -12.95
CA GLY A 103 14.63 -1.34 -14.15
C GLY A 103 13.41 -0.71 -14.82
N ASP A 104 13.23 -1.01 -16.11
CA ASP A 104 12.12 -0.48 -16.90
C ASP A 104 10.85 -1.34 -16.82
N ARG A 105 10.89 -2.46 -16.12
CA ARG A 105 9.78 -3.43 -16.11
C ARG A 105 8.83 -3.20 -14.95
N TRP A 106 9.34 -2.77 -13.81
CA TRP A 106 8.53 -2.48 -12.63
C TRP A 106 9.26 -1.48 -11.73
N ARG A 107 8.51 -0.84 -10.84
CA ARG A 107 9.02 0.23 -9.99
C ARG A 107 8.61 0.00 -8.55
N VAL A 108 9.54 0.26 -7.61
CA VAL A 108 9.23 0.21 -6.18
C VAL A 108 9.03 1.62 -5.65
N LEU A 109 7.93 1.83 -4.95
CA LEU A 109 7.68 3.05 -4.19
C LEU A 109 7.34 2.67 -2.76
N THR A 110 7.28 3.66 -1.87
CA THR A 110 6.80 3.45 -0.51
C THR A 110 5.58 4.31 -0.26
N ASP A 111 4.64 3.78 0.54
CA ASP A 111 3.48 4.56 0.95
C ASP A 111 3.85 5.50 2.12
N PRO A 112 2.93 6.38 2.56
CA PRO A 112 3.23 7.31 3.67
C PRO A 112 3.62 6.64 4.99
N ALA A 113 3.30 5.37 5.18
CA ALA A 113 3.73 4.61 6.35
C ALA A 113 5.08 3.91 6.13
N GLY A 114 5.65 4.03 4.93
CA GLY A 114 6.93 3.42 4.58
C GLY A 114 6.86 2.00 4.06
N HIS A 115 5.66 1.44 3.85
CA HIS A 115 5.55 0.12 3.24
C HIS A 115 5.92 0.17 1.77
N PRO A 116 6.83 -0.70 1.30
CA PRO A 116 7.08 -0.82 -0.13
C PRO A 116 5.86 -1.36 -0.86
N PHE A 117 5.64 -0.86 -2.06
CA PHE A 117 4.70 -1.46 -3.00
C PHE A 117 5.28 -1.35 -4.40
N CYS A 118 4.84 -2.22 -5.28
CA CYS A 118 5.37 -2.29 -6.64
C CYS A 118 4.34 -1.84 -7.66
N LEU A 119 4.82 -1.18 -8.69
CA LEU A 119 4.05 -0.85 -9.88
C LEU A 119 4.55 -1.73 -11.03
N THR A 120 3.63 -2.40 -11.71
CA THR A 120 3.94 -3.21 -12.88
C THR A 120 3.11 -2.74 -14.06
N LEU A 121 3.61 -2.99 -15.26
CA LEU A 121 2.85 -2.69 -16.48
C LEU A 121 1.85 -3.80 -16.79
N VAL A 122 0.80 -3.42 -17.47
CA VAL A 122 -0.23 -4.37 -17.92
C VAL A 122 0.36 -5.39 -18.87
#